data_8f6d218a7b1a3b2b7929d6b344a3e035
#
_entry.id   8f6d218a7b1a3b2b7929d6b344a3e035
#
_cell.length_a   1.000
_cell.length_b   1.000
_cell.length_c   1.000
_cell.angle_alpha   90.00
_cell.angle_beta   90.00
_cell.angle_gamma   90.00
#
_symmetry.space_group_name_H-M   'P 1'
#
loop_
_entity.id
_entity.type
_entity.pdbx_description
1 polymer ?
#
loop_
_entity_poly.entity_id
_entity_poly.type
_entity_poly.pdbx_seq_one_letter_code
_entity_poly.pdbx_strand_id
1 'polypeptide(L)'
;MNLITLFRKISPYVKPYRWLVVLTLILTIIGSFIAQINAVVLDRTVDTINALITSHTLVWSKAAHILTVISIVLLGKEIFSAGITYAQHYFGEKMRINVSKDLSQAVIDHMLRYRMAFFSRPNNETGKLQTRIDQGVSSLSSTVQNFFIDLLPLFMSAALALILMFAANIYVGFTALGIVPIYIWITIRQAHRLQGWRRNMRSYREQKSHGVMNIIESINVIKSFNREEIESDKQWQLQTQFTDNQMRVRKTSFYFDGLKSFVRQTGTVLIIILTAYLVLIDYPGMSIGKIMYHVMLFSNVTAPITQLQRIFDQMNDALIYAEGFFDILEADDECEPTGHYRPQQVKDNFELTGVDFTYPNGTKALHHIDMTIDSGKITALVGLSGAGKSTILNLLVKFYNPDCGSIKLDGVDLRDYDTQFLRDNIGMVLQKNHIFDGSIEENIRYGKPGATREQVEDAARKAYIYDQIIKLPDGFDSKAQLLSGGQQQRIAIARMFLKNPPIIFLDEPTASLDAIATEQIKASIDAIKRNRTVIIISHSISQIIDSDIIYAMKEGRVEQSGDPDNLYRKGGVYKDIVDASARSLNIDKLAQTLDTDGNGVMFD
;
A
#
# COMPACT_ATOMS: atom_id res chain seq x y z
N MET A 1 -10.44 15.81 2.10
CA MET A 1 -9.78 16.13 3.42
C MET A 1 -9.19 17.53 3.42
N ASN A 2 -9.21 18.28 4.58
CA ASN A 2 -8.62 19.62 4.72
C ASN A 2 -7.23 19.53 5.34
N LEU A 3 -6.37 20.55 5.12
CA LEU A 3 -5.03 20.61 5.71
C LEU A 3 -5.02 20.48 7.25
N ILE A 4 -5.97 21.15 7.92
CA ILE A 4 -6.09 21.08 9.38
C ILE A 4 -6.40 19.63 9.82
N THR A 5 -7.30 18.97 9.12
CA THR A 5 -7.64 17.55 9.36
C THR A 5 -6.44 16.64 9.11
N LEU A 6 -5.66 16.90 8.05
CA LEU A 6 -4.44 16.19 7.74
C LEU A 6 -3.44 16.26 8.91
N PHE A 7 -3.12 17.47 9.36
CA PHE A 7 -2.19 17.66 10.48
C PHE A 7 -2.71 17.04 11.79
N ARG A 8 -4.03 17.10 12.03
CA ARG A 8 -4.65 16.45 13.19
C ARG A 8 -4.47 14.92 13.15
N LYS A 9 -4.67 14.30 11.97
CA LYS A 9 -4.53 12.85 11.79
C LYS A 9 -3.08 12.37 11.82
N ILE A 10 -2.12 13.18 11.36
CA ILE A 10 -0.69 12.85 11.43
C ILE A 10 -0.12 13.10 12.83
N SER A 11 -0.68 14.02 13.61
CA SER A 11 -0.18 14.43 14.92
C SER A 11 0.13 13.26 15.88
N PRO A 12 -0.69 12.19 16.00
CA PRO A 12 -0.38 11.05 16.84
C PRO A 12 0.95 10.37 16.49
N TYR A 13 1.30 10.32 15.20
CA TYR A 13 2.53 9.69 14.69
C TYR A 13 3.76 10.60 14.80
N VAL A 14 3.57 11.91 14.90
CA VAL A 14 4.64 12.90 15.12
C VAL A 14 4.92 13.10 16.62
N LYS A 15 3.90 12.99 17.47
CA LYS A 15 3.98 13.23 18.93
C LYS A 15 5.06 12.43 19.65
N PRO A 16 5.34 11.15 19.34
CA PRO A 16 6.45 10.42 19.96
C PRO A 16 7.81 11.07 19.72
N TYR A 17 7.96 11.80 18.61
CA TYR A 17 9.20 12.45 18.16
C TYR A 17 9.26 13.94 18.50
N ARG A 18 8.51 14.41 19.51
CA ARG A 18 8.43 15.82 19.93
C ARG A 18 9.79 16.48 20.16
N TRP A 19 10.79 15.73 20.63
CA TRP A 19 12.15 16.25 20.82
C TRP A 19 12.82 16.62 19.49
N LEU A 20 12.62 15.82 18.44
CA LEU A 20 13.12 16.14 17.10
C LEU A 20 12.44 17.39 16.55
N VAL A 21 11.13 17.55 16.80
CA VAL A 21 10.37 18.75 16.43
C VAL A 21 10.93 19.98 17.13
N VAL A 22 11.11 19.93 18.45
CA VAL A 22 11.68 21.05 19.23
C VAL A 22 13.08 21.40 18.75
N LEU A 23 13.93 20.38 18.53
CA LEU A 23 15.29 20.60 18.06
C LEU A 23 15.32 21.25 16.66
N THR A 24 14.50 20.78 15.73
CA THR A 24 14.40 21.39 14.39
C THR A 24 13.87 22.83 14.46
N LEU A 25 12.93 23.12 15.37
CA LEU A 25 12.45 24.50 15.63
C LEU A 25 13.57 25.40 16.13
N ILE A 26 14.35 24.96 17.11
CA ILE A 26 15.49 25.74 17.65
C ILE A 26 16.51 26.01 16.55
N LEU A 27 16.88 24.96 15.78
CA LEU A 27 17.83 25.10 14.67
C LEU A 27 17.28 26.05 13.59
N THR A 28 15.97 26.04 13.34
CA THR A 28 15.30 26.95 12.41
C THR A 28 15.40 28.41 12.87
N ILE A 29 15.15 28.67 14.14
CA ILE A 29 15.27 30.03 14.70
C ILE A 29 16.72 30.52 14.56
N ILE A 30 17.70 29.73 15.00
CA ILE A 30 19.11 30.08 14.89
C ILE A 30 19.52 30.29 13.42
N GLY A 31 19.13 29.38 12.53
CA GLY A 31 19.40 29.49 11.09
C GLY A 31 18.80 30.75 10.46
N SER A 32 17.60 31.15 10.90
CA SER A 32 16.95 32.38 10.44
C SER A 32 17.71 33.64 10.84
N PHE A 33 18.27 33.69 12.04
CA PHE A 33 19.15 34.79 12.46
C PHE A 33 20.44 34.84 11.63
N ILE A 34 21.07 33.69 11.42
CA ILE A 34 22.32 33.58 10.64
C ILE A 34 22.10 33.99 9.18
N ALA A 35 20.94 33.71 8.60
CA ALA A 35 20.60 34.13 7.24
C ALA A 35 20.63 35.65 7.05
N GLN A 36 20.40 36.45 8.11
CA GLN A 36 20.40 37.92 8.04
C GLN A 36 21.80 38.54 8.21
N ILE A 37 22.80 37.75 8.67
CA ILE A 37 24.17 38.26 8.91
C ILE A 37 24.76 38.87 7.65
N ASN A 38 24.55 38.31 6.48
CA ASN A 38 25.08 38.85 5.23
C ASN A 38 24.60 40.29 4.97
N ALA A 39 23.32 40.60 5.26
CA ALA A 39 22.77 41.94 5.09
C ALA A 39 23.44 42.93 6.07
N VAL A 40 23.63 42.52 7.32
CA VAL A 40 24.28 43.35 8.36
C VAL A 40 25.76 43.58 8.06
N VAL A 41 26.48 42.54 7.65
CA VAL A 41 27.90 42.65 7.29
C VAL A 41 28.09 43.56 6.08
N LEU A 42 27.23 43.44 5.04
CA LEU A 42 27.34 44.26 3.85
C LEU A 42 27.05 45.74 4.17
N ASP A 43 26.03 46.01 4.98
CA ASP A 43 25.70 47.36 5.51
C ASP A 43 26.95 48.01 6.17
N ARG A 44 27.51 47.33 7.16
CA ARG A 44 28.69 47.79 7.89
C ARG A 44 29.93 47.94 7.02
N THR A 45 30.12 47.03 6.07
CA THR A 45 31.26 47.08 5.14
C THR A 45 31.23 48.30 4.25
N VAL A 46 30.08 48.54 3.60
CA VAL A 46 29.89 49.68 2.68
C VAL A 46 30.04 51.00 3.43
N ASP A 47 29.44 51.14 4.59
CA ASP A 47 29.52 52.36 5.39
C ASP A 47 30.96 52.60 5.91
N THR A 48 31.67 51.57 6.34
CA THR A 48 33.08 51.70 6.78
C THR A 48 33.99 52.10 5.62
N ILE A 49 33.82 51.51 4.45
CA ILE A 49 34.60 51.85 3.25
C ILE A 49 34.29 53.27 2.83
N ASN A 50 33.03 53.68 2.80
CA ASN A 50 32.60 55.03 2.47
C ASN A 50 33.20 56.08 3.43
N ALA A 51 33.17 55.82 4.73
CA ALA A 51 33.78 56.68 5.74
C ALA A 51 35.32 56.84 5.53
N LEU A 52 36.02 55.77 5.19
CA LEU A 52 37.47 55.84 4.91
C LEU A 52 37.81 56.62 3.63
N ILE A 53 36.95 56.54 2.60
CA ILE A 53 37.09 57.30 1.37
C ILE A 53 36.86 58.79 1.65
N THR A 54 35.77 59.11 2.35
CA THR A 54 35.38 60.50 2.64
C THR A 54 36.37 61.19 3.57
N SER A 55 36.98 60.46 4.52
CA SER A 55 37.98 61.00 5.45
C SER A 55 39.41 61.11 4.84
N HIS A 56 39.60 60.71 3.62
CA HIS A 56 40.93 60.64 2.96
C HIS A 56 41.99 59.84 3.76
N THR A 57 41.56 58.93 4.68
CA THR A 57 42.43 58.12 5.53
C THR A 57 42.60 56.66 5.01
N LEU A 58 42.39 56.45 3.73
CA LEU A 58 42.47 55.15 3.08
C LEU A 58 43.94 54.71 2.99
N VAL A 59 44.41 54.00 3.99
CA VAL A 59 45.74 53.35 4.01
C VAL A 59 45.52 51.86 3.87
N TRP A 60 46.40 51.20 3.08
CA TRP A 60 46.30 49.77 2.77
C TRP A 60 46.22 48.89 4.04
N SER A 61 46.94 49.24 5.11
CA SER A 61 46.89 48.48 6.36
C SER A 61 45.52 48.48 7.03
N LYS A 62 44.79 49.59 7.00
CA LYS A 62 43.42 49.67 7.53
C LYS A 62 42.43 48.91 6.64
N ALA A 63 42.56 49.04 5.32
CA ALA A 63 41.72 48.31 4.38
C ALA A 63 41.93 46.79 4.50
N ALA A 64 43.18 46.34 4.60
CA ALA A 64 43.53 44.94 4.79
C ALA A 64 42.93 44.36 6.12
N HIS A 65 43.00 45.14 7.21
CA HIS A 65 42.41 44.74 8.49
C HIS A 65 40.88 44.55 8.35
N ILE A 66 40.18 45.49 7.74
CA ILE A 66 38.73 45.41 7.54
C ILE A 66 38.39 44.19 6.67
N LEU A 67 39.08 43.99 5.55
CA LEU A 67 38.85 42.82 4.68
C LEU A 67 39.10 41.50 5.40
N THR A 68 40.13 41.45 6.25
CA THR A 68 40.42 40.25 7.06
C THR A 68 39.29 39.97 8.07
N VAL A 69 38.79 40.99 8.79
CA VAL A 69 37.67 40.82 9.75
C VAL A 69 36.43 40.37 9.02
N ILE A 70 36.09 41.01 7.89
CA ILE A 70 34.89 40.61 7.09
C ILE A 70 35.03 39.16 6.59
N SER A 71 36.20 38.80 6.08
CA SER A 71 36.45 37.43 5.62
C SER A 71 36.31 36.42 6.71
N ILE A 72 36.83 36.67 7.90
CA ILE A 72 36.68 35.78 9.07
C ILE A 72 35.22 35.65 9.48
N VAL A 73 34.48 36.76 9.57
CA VAL A 73 33.04 36.74 9.94
C VAL A 73 32.20 35.99 8.91
N LEU A 74 32.40 36.25 7.62
CA LEU A 74 31.65 35.61 6.57
C LEU A 74 31.99 34.11 6.46
N LEU A 75 33.28 33.72 6.50
CA LEU A 75 33.69 32.33 6.48
C LEU A 75 33.19 31.59 7.73
N GLY A 76 33.33 32.20 8.92
CA GLY A 76 32.82 31.62 10.16
C GLY A 76 31.31 31.42 10.10
N LYS A 77 30.57 32.42 9.59
CA LYS A 77 29.13 32.31 9.36
C LYS A 77 28.79 31.16 8.39
N GLU A 78 29.52 31.00 7.27
CA GLU A 78 29.25 29.92 6.30
C GLU A 78 29.47 28.53 6.93
N ILE A 79 30.56 28.35 7.67
CA ILE A 79 30.84 27.08 8.39
C ILE A 79 29.70 26.76 9.37
N PHE A 80 29.29 27.77 10.15
CA PHE A 80 28.23 27.58 11.14
C PHE A 80 26.86 27.33 10.47
N SER A 81 26.56 28.05 9.40
CA SER A 81 25.36 27.84 8.58
C SER A 81 25.30 26.45 7.98
N ALA A 82 26.42 25.96 7.43
CA ALA A 82 26.53 24.61 6.90
C ALA A 82 26.26 23.54 7.97
N GLY A 83 26.81 23.72 9.18
CA GLY A 83 26.56 22.83 10.31
C GLY A 83 25.07 22.80 10.74
N ILE A 84 24.42 23.96 10.80
CA ILE A 84 23.00 24.05 11.13
C ILE A 84 22.14 23.41 10.03
N THR A 85 22.43 23.69 8.77
CA THR A 85 21.70 23.11 7.63
C THR A 85 21.83 21.58 7.64
N TYR A 86 23.03 21.06 7.86
CA TYR A 86 23.26 19.62 8.01
C TYR A 86 22.41 19.05 9.17
N ALA A 87 22.44 19.67 10.33
CA ALA A 87 21.69 19.24 11.50
C ALA A 87 20.16 19.25 11.24
N GLN A 88 19.64 20.33 10.62
CA GLN A 88 18.22 20.42 10.23
C GLN A 88 17.80 19.29 9.30
N HIS A 89 18.58 19.05 8.23
CA HIS A 89 18.30 17.96 7.31
C HIS A 89 18.38 16.60 7.97
N TYR A 90 19.42 16.36 8.79
CA TYR A 90 19.58 15.09 9.50
C TYR A 90 18.43 14.77 10.46
N PHE A 91 18.06 15.71 11.32
CA PHE A 91 16.99 15.50 12.30
C PHE A 91 15.60 15.47 11.64
N GLY A 92 15.39 16.27 10.62
CA GLY A 92 14.15 16.24 9.85
C GLY A 92 13.98 14.94 9.07
N GLU A 93 15.05 14.45 8.43
CA GLU A 93 15.03 13.15 7.73
C GLU A 93 14.82 12.00 8.71
N LYS A 94 15.48 12.02 9.88
CA LYS A 94 15.27 11.05 10.94
C LYS A 94 13.82 11.02 11.41
N MET A 95 13.18 12.18 11.53
CA MET A 95 11.77 12.28 11.88
C MET A 95 10.89 11.68 10.77
N ARG A 96 11.16 12.00 9.50
CA ARG A 96 10.43 11.46 8.33
C ARG A 96 10.48 9.93 8.29
N ILE A 97 11.68 9.36 8.45
CA ILE A 97 11.88 7.90 8.41
C ILE A 97 11.11 7.21 9.54
N ASN A 98 11.15 7.75 10.75
CA ASN A 98 10.45 7.17 11.88
C ASN A 98 8.92 7.26 11.72
N VAL A 99 8.40 8.41 11.29
CA VAL A 99 6.97 8.58 11.01
C VAL A 99 6.52 7.64 9.88
N SER A 100 7.35 7.48 8.84
CA SER A 100 7.08 6.54 7.75
C SER A 100 6.98 5.10 8.25
N LYS A 101 7.91 4.68 9.11
CA LYS A 101 7.90 3.35 9.75
C LYS A 101 6.62 3.13 10.56
N ASP A 102 6.27 4.09 11.41
CA ASP A 102 5.10 3.95 12.31
C ASP A 102 3.78 3.94 11.53
N LEU A 103 3.66 4.76 10.47
CA LEU A 103 2.50 4.74 9.57
C LEU A 103 2.38 3.41 8.81
N SER A 104 3.51 2.90 8.29
CA SER A 104 3.53 1.61 7.59
C SER A 104 3.12 0.47 8.51
N GLN A 105 3.64 0.45 9.74
CA GLN A 105 3.28 -0.58 10.71
C GLN A 105 1.80 -0.49 11.11
N ALA A 106 1.31 0.73 11.37
CA ALA A 106 -0.08 0.94 11.76
C ALA A 106 -1.06 0.42 10.70
N VAL A 107 -0.82 0.69 9.41
CA VAL A 107 -1.72 0.22 8.34
C VAL A 107 -1.67 -1.30 8.19
N ILE A 108 -0.50 -1.94 8.35
CA ILE A 108 -0.36 -3.39 8.31
C ILE A 108 -1.12 -4.02 9.47
N ASP A 109 -0.95 -3.51 10.69
CA ASP A 109 -1.62 -4.02 11.88
C ASP A 109 -3.16 -3.92 11.78
N HIS A 110 -3.68 -2.83 11.19
CA HIS A 110 -5.11 -2.67 10.94
C HIS A 110 -5.60 -3.59 9.84
N MET A 111 -4.90 -3.67 8.71
CA MET A 111 -5.28 -4.54 7.59
C MET A 111 -5.36 -6.02 7.98
N LEU A 112 -4.45 -6.50 8.82
CA LEU A 112 -4.48 -7.90 9.29
C LEU A 112 -5.71 -8.23 10.16
N ARG A 113 -6.44 -7.23 10.63
CA ARG A 113 -7.70 -7.38 11.39
C ARG A 113 -8.94 -7.27 10.51
N TYR A 114 -8.80 -6.94 9.23
CA TYR A 114 -9.96 -6.74 8.36
C TYR A 114 -10.53 -8.06 7.86
N ARG A 115 -11.85 -8.09 7.74
CA ARG A 115 -12.59 -9.23 7.16
C ARG A 115 -12.26 -9.40 5.67
N MET A 116 -12.38 -10.62 5.16
CA MET A 116 -12.10 -10.93 3.75
C MET A 116 -12.94 -10.10 2.76
N ALA A 117 -14.14 -9.68 3.16
CA ALA A 117 -14.99 -8.81 2.37
C ALA A 117 -14.33 -7.48 1.98
N PHE A 118 -13.45 -6.93 2.83
CA PHE A 118 -12.67 -5.74 2.53
C PHE A 118 -11.74 -5.95 1.32
N PHE A 119 -11.03 -7.08 1.28
CA PHE A 119 -10.06 -7.39 0.22
C PHE A 119 -10.73 -7.81 -1.10
N SER A 120 -12.00 -8.22 -1.05
CA SER A 120 -12.77 -8.63 -2.23
C SER A 120 -13.39 -7.46 -3.00
N ARG A 121 -13.27 -6.23 -2.50
CA ARG A 121 -13.81 -5.05 -3.18
C ARG A 121 -12.93 -4.64 -4.35
N PRO A 122 -13.50 -4.19 -5.49
CA PRO A 122 -12.73 -3.78 -6.68
C PRO A 122 -11.69 -2.68 -6.41
N ASN A 123 -11.94 -1.81 -5.43
CA ASN A 123 -11.02 -0.74 -5.05
C ASN A 123 -9.87 -1.21 -4.13
N ASN A 124 -9.96 -2.40 -3.58
CA ASN A 124 -9.00 -2.97 -2.63
C ASN A 124 -8.23 -4.17 -3.21
N GLU A 125 -8.20 -4.31 -4.53
CA GLU A 125 -7.30 -5.25 -5.22
C GLU A 125 -5.85 -5.01 -4.79
N THR A 126 -5.08 -6.07 -4.66
CA THR A 126 -3.72 -6.07 -4.08
C THR A 126 -2.83 -4.95 -4.62
N GLY A 127 -2.77 -4.77 -5.95
CA GLY A 127 -1.93 -3.73 -6.56
C GLY A 127 -2.41 -2.30 -6.27
N LYS A 128 -3.73 -2.08 -6.26
CA LYS A 128 -4.33 -0.77 -5.91
C LYS A 128 -4.10 -0.45 -4.44
N LEU A 129 -4.28 -1.44 -3.57
CA LEU A 129 -4.10 -1.31 -2.13
C LEU A 129 -2.66 -0.97 -1.79
N GLN A 130 -1.69 -1.72 -2.34
CA GLN A 130 -0.26 -1.44 -2.19
C GLN A 130 0.09 -0.03 -2.63
N THR A 131 -0.37 0.39 -3.82
CA THR A 131 -0.11 1.74 -4.33
C THR A 131 -0.67 2.83 -3.40
N ARG A 132 -1.89 2.65 -2.87
CA ARG A 132 -2.50 3.59 -1.91
C ARG A 132 -1.71 3.68 -0.62
N ILE A 133 -1.20 2.57 -0.11
CA ILE A 133 -0.39 2.52 1.11
C ILE A 133 0.95 3.21 0.88
N ASP A 134 1.71 2.81 -0.15
CA ASP A 134 3.05 3.31 -0.43
C ASP A 134 3.03 4.82 -0.71
N GLN A 135 2.10 5.27 -1.55
CA GLN A 135 1.94 6.69 -1.87
C GLN A 135 1.42 7.49 -0.67
N GLY A 136 0.52 6.91 0.13
CA GLY A 136 0.00 7.51 1.34
C GLY A 136 1.10 7.73 2.38
N VAL A 137 1.84 6.69 2.73
CA VAL A 137 2.97 6.76 3.69
C VAL A 137 4.04 7.74 3.21
N SER A 138 4.46 7.63 1.94
CA SER A 138 5.47 8.52 1.35
C SER A 138 5.02 9.97 1.37
N SER A 139 3.78 10.24 0.98
CA SER A 139 3.23 11.58 0.92
C SER A 139 3.04 12.22 2.31
N LEU A 140 2.52 11.44 3.27
CA LEU A 140 2.34 11.90 4.65
C LEU A 140 3.67 12.19 5.34
N SER A 141 4.64 11.29 5.23
CA SER A 141 5.97 11.46 5.81
C SER A 141 6.73 12.64 5.17
N SER A 142 6.63 12.80 3.83
CA SER A 142 7.22 13.93 3.12
C SER A 142 6.55 15.27 3.48
N THR A 143 5.25 15.29 3.75
CA THR A 143 4.54 16.49 4.22
C THR A 143 5.09 16.97 5.56
N VAL A 144 5.36 16.05 6.49
CA VAL A 144 5.99 16.38 7.77
C VAL A 144 7.38 16.97 7.56
N GLN A 145 8.20 16.33 6.75
CA GLN A 145 9.53 16.82 6.41
C GLN A 145 9.49 18.22 5.78
N ASN A 146 8.73 18.37 4.69
CA ASN A 146 8.63 19.64 3.96
C ASN A 146 8.14 20.78 4.84
N PHE A 147 7.25 20.52 5.78
CA PHE A 147 6.77 21.53 6.72
C PHE A 147 7.88 22.04 7.65
N PHE A 148 8.62 21.11 8.28
CA PHE A 148 9.64 21.48 9.29
C PHE A 148 10.98 21.91 8.68
N ILE A 149 11.38 21.36 7.53
CA ILE A 149 12.70 21.61 6.92
C ILE A 149 12.62 22.68 5.85
N ASP A 150 11.61 22.67 4.98
CA ASP A 150 11.55 23.58 3.84
C ASP A 150 10.71 24.82 4.16
N LEU A 151 9.49 24.64 4.68
CA LEU A 151 8.51 25.71 4.82
C LEU A 151 8.83 26.62 6.01
N LEU A 152 8.96 26.05 7.18
CA LEU A 152 9.09 26.77 8.43
C LEU A 152 10.34 27.67 8.48
N PRO A 153 11.55 27.20 8.07
CA PRO A 153 12.74 28.05 8.03
C PRO A 153 12.60 29.25 7.10
N LEU A 154 11.97 29.05 5.94
CA LEU A 154 11.76 30.13 4.97
C LEU A 154 10.82 31.22 5.51
N PHE A 155 9.71 30.82 6.14
CA PHE A 155 8.78 31.80 6.73
C PHE A 155 9.35 32.50 7.95
N MET A 156 10.10 31.80 8.79
CA MET A 156 10.79 32.40 9.94
C MET A 156 11.86 33.40 9.50
N SER A 157 12.65 33.06 8.48
CA SER A 157 13.64 33.96 7.91
C SER A 157 13.01 35.21 7.27
N ALA A 158 11.89 35.03 6.54
CA ALA A 158 11.16 36.15 5.94
C ALA A 158 10.52 37.08 6.99
N ALA A 159 9.93 36.50 8.04
CA ALA A 159 9.36 37.27 9.14
C ALA A 159 10.45 38.10 9.85
N LEU A 160 11.60 37.47 10.15
CA LEU A 160 12.73 38.16 10.76
C LEU A 160 13.27 39.27 9.84
N ALA A 161 13.45 38.99 8.54
CA ALA A 161 13.88 39.98 7.58
C ALA A 161 12.92 41.21 7.51
N LEU A 162 11.61 40.95 7.50
CA LEU A 162 10.60 42.03 7.51
C LEU A 162 10.65 42.85 8.80
N ILE A 163 10.78 42.20 9.97
CA ILE A 163 10.96 42.87 11.27
C ILE A 163 12.20 43.77 11.24
N LEU A 164 13.33 43.29 10.72
CA LEU A 164 14.57 44.04 10.60
C LEU A 164 14.43 45.23 9.63
N MET A 165 13.64 45.10 8.53
CA MET A 165 13.34 46.19 7.62
C MET A 165 12.55 47.29 8.31
N PHE A 166 11.51 46.93 9.09
CA PHE A 166 10.74 47.89 9.90
C PHE A 166 11.58 48.56 10.97
N ALA A 167 12.44 47.83 11.65
CA ALA A 167 13.34 48.34 12.68
C ALA A 167 14.36 49.34 12.11
N ALA A 168 14.81 49.15 10.87
CA ALA A 168 15.75 50.04 10.20
C ALA A 168 15.05 51.29 9.64
N ASN A 169 13.92 51.11 8.96
CA ASN A 169 13.12 52.23 8.43
C ASN A 169 11.67 51.81 8.17
N ILE A 170 10.71 52.56 8.76
CA ILE A 170 9.30 52.22 8.73
C ILE A 170 8.70 52.33 7.29
N TYR A 171 9.15 53.29 6.50
CA TYR A 171 8.67 53.50 5.12
C TYR A 171 9.07 52.36 4.21
N VAL A 172 10.33 51.89 4.35
CA VAL A 172 10.84 50.76 3.56
C VAL A 172 10.15 49.48 3.99
N GLY A 173 9.89 49.30 5.29
CA GLY A 173 9.12 48.16 5.82
C GLY A 173 7.69 48.08 5.24
N PHE A 174 6.97 49.22 5.18
CA PHE A 174 5.63 49.27 4.56
C PHE A 174 5.66 49.03 3.06
N THR A 175 6.69 49.52 2.35
CA THR A 175 6.85 49.26 0.92
C THR A 175 7.04 47.76 0.67
N ALA A 176 7.90 47.10 1.43
CA ALA A 176 8.10 45.64 1.35
C ALA A 176 6.81 44.88 1.67
N LEU A 177 6.13 45.24 2.76
CA LEU A 177 4.86 44.65 3.16
C LEU A 177 3.75 44.81 2.11
N GLY A 178 3.69 45.94 1.41
CA GLY A 178 2.70 46.21 0.35
C GLY A 178 2.86 45.33 -0.89
N ILE A 179 4.08 44.89 -1.19
CA ILE A 179 4.38 44.03 -2.34
C ILE A 179 3.96 42.55 -2.07
N VAL A 180 4.06 42.10 -0.83
CA VAL A 180 3.77 40.71 -0.43
C VAL A 180 2.33 40.29 -0.78
N PRO A 181 1.26 41.05 -0.47
CA PRO A 181 -0.10 40.67 -0.84
C PRO A 181 -0.33 40.54 -2.35
N ILE A 182 0.29 41.42 -3.15
CA ILE A 182 0.20 41.36 -4.62
C ILE A 182 0.79 40.05 -5.12
N TYR A 183 1.96 39.68 -4.60
CA TYR A 183 2.63 38.45 -4.97
C TYR A 183 1.82 37.23 -4.55
N ILE A 184 1.29 37.19 -3.34
CA ILE A 184 0.44 36.12 -2.82
C ILE A 184 -0.82 35.98 -3.68
N TRP A 185 -1.47 37.10 -4.04
CA TRP A 185 -2.66 37.12 -4.90
C TRP A 185 -2.38 36.46 -6.27
N ILE A 186 -1.25 36.83 -6.91
CA ILE A 186 -0.82 36.20 -8.18
C ILE A 186 -0.63 34.70 -8.00
N THR A 187 0.01 34.28 -6.91
CA THR A 187 0.28 32.85 -6.61
C THR A 187 -1.03 32.06 -6.42
N ILE A 188 -1.97 32.59 -5.66
CA ILE A 188 -3.29 31.96 -5.47
C ILE A 188 -4.04 31.89 -6.82
N ARG A 189 -4.01 32.97 -7.61
CA ARG A 189 -4.64 32.98 -8.93
C ARG A 189 -4.06 31.96 -9.88
N GLN A 190 -2.74 31.79 -9.86
CA GLN A 190 -2.03 30.75 -10.61
C GLN A 190 -2.48 29.36 -10.17
N ALA A 191 -2.51 29.08 -8.87
CA ALA A 191 -2.91 27.79 -8.32
C ALA A 191 -4.33 27.40 -8.79
N HIS A 192 -5.29 28.30 -8.66
CA HIS A 192 -6.67 28.06 -9.13
C HIS A 192 -6.74 27.81 -10.65
N ARG A 193 -5.98 28.60 -11.44
CA ARG A 193 -5.99 28.45 -12.91
C ARG A 193 -5.41 27.12 -13.37
N LEU A 194 -4.41 26.59 -12.67
CA LEU A 194 -3.73 25.35 -13.01
C LEU A 194 -4.43 24.10 -12.48
N GLN A 195 -5.30 24.22 -11.49
CA GLN A 195 -5.91 23.07 -10.78
C GLN A 195 -6.61 22.09 -11.74
N GLY A 196 -7.43 22.58 -12.68
CA GLY A 196 -8.12 21.73 -13.65
C GLY A 196 -7.17 20.97 -14.58
N TRP A 197 -6.18 21.68 -15.13
CA TRP A 197 -5.18 21.09 -16.03
C TRP A 197 -4.30 20.04 -15.35
N ARG A 198 -3.95 20.27 -14.09
CA ARG A 198 -3.18 19.30 -13.29
C ARG A 198 -3.97 18.05 -12.97
N ARG A 199 -5.27 18.19 -12.68
CA ARG A 199 -6.17 17.05 -12.49
C ARG A 199 -6.22 16.18 -13.73
N ASN A 200 -6.36 16.77 -14.91
CA ASN A 200 -6.35 16.06 -16.18
C ASN A 200 -4.98 15.39 -16.44
N MET A 201 -3.87 16.10 -16.18
CA MET A 201 -2.53 15.55 -16.33
C MET A 201 -2.32 14.30 -15.46
N ARG A 202 -2.87 14.28 -14.25
CA ARG A 202 -2.84 13.13 -13.36
C ARG A 202 -3.60 11.93 -13.96
N SER A 203 -4.85 12.16 -14.43
CA SER A 203 -5.65 11.12 -15.07
C SER A 203 -4.95 10.52 -16.28
N TYR A 204 -4.35 11.33 -17.15
CA TYR A 204 -3.58 10.84 -18.28
C TYR A 204 -2.32 10.06 -17.87
N ARG A 205 -1.66 10.46 -16.78
CA ARG A 205 -0.52 9.72 -16.23
C ARG A 205 -0.94 8.34 -15.72
N GLU A 206 -2.05 8.27 -15.01
CA GLU A 206 -2.62 7.00 -14.52
C GLU A 206 -3.01 6.08 -15.69
N GLN A 207 -3.71 6.60 -16.70
CA GLN A 207 -4.09 5.83 -17.89
C GLN A 207 -2.87 5.31 -18.66
N LYS A 208 -1.84 6.14 -18.83
CA LYS A 208 -0.59 5.76 -19.47
C LYS A 208 0.13 4.65 -18.69
N SER A 209 0.24 4.78 -17.36
CA SER A 209 0.88 3.78 -16.51
C SER A 209 0.13 2.46 -16.55
N HIS A 210 -1.19 2.52 -16.48
CA HIS A 210 -2.05 1.34 -16.60
C HIS A 210 -1.92 0.66 -17.99
N GLY A 211 -1.84 1.47 -19.06
CA GLY A 211 -1.63 0.94 -20.41
C GLY A 211 -0.29 0.21 -20.56
N VAL A 212 0.80 0.75 -20.01
CA VAL A 212 2.10 0.08 -20.01
C VAL A 212 2.05 -1.24 -19.22
N MET A 213 1.40 -1.24 -18.04
CA MET A 213 1.25 -2.44 -17.23
C MET A 213 0.48 -3.53 -17.98
N ASN A 214 -0.62 -3.18 -18.64
CA ASN A 214 -1.39 -4.11 -19.47
C ASN A 214 -0.57 -4.71 -20.59
N ILE A 215 0.30 -3.92 -21.26
CA ILE A 215 1.20 -4.43 -22.31
C ILE A 215 2.17 -5.45 -21.74
N ILE A 216 2.77 -5.19 -20.57
CA ILE A 216 3.71 -6.11 -19.92
C ILE A 216 3.01 -7.42 -19.53
N GLU A 217 1.83 -7.33 -18.92
CA GLU A 217 1.05 -8.50 -18.48
C GLU A 217 0.56 -9.35 -19.67
N SER A 218 0.21 -8.71 -20.79
CA SER A 218 -0.32 -9.36 -21.98
C SER A 218 0.71 -9.56 -23.10
N ILE A 219 2.00 -9.40 -22.83
CA ILE A 219 3.06 -9.40 -23.87
C ILE A 219 3.04 -10.69 -24.74
N ASN A 220 2.80 -11.84 -24.12
CA ASN A 220 2.70 -13.11 -24.83
C ASN A 220 1.51 -13.12 -25.83
N VAL A 221 0.39 -12.53 -25.43
CA VAL A 221 -0.80 -12.42 -26.29
C VAL A 221 -0.52 -11.45 -27.45
N ILE A 222 0.04 -10.27 -27.13
CA ILE A 222 0.38 -9.27 -28.16
C ILE A 222 1.32 -9.88 -29.20
N LYS A 223 2.35 -10.61 -28.74
CA LYS A 223 3.33 -11.29 -29.61
C LYS A 223 2.68 -12.40 -30.44
N SER A 224 1.82 -13.22 -29.83
CA SER A 224 1.17 -14.34 -30.53
C SER A 224 0.21 -13.88 -31.64
N PHE A 225 -0.34 -12.67 -31.51
CA PHE A 225 -1.26 -12.10 -32.50
C PHE A 225 -0.63 -11.05 -33.41
N ASN A 226 0.70 -10.75 -33.31
CA ASN A 226 1.40 -9.71 -34.05
C ASN A 226 0.69 -8.35 -33.99
N ARG A 227 0.38 -7.89 -32.76
CA ARG A 227 -0.37 -6.64 -32.53
C ARG A 227 0.45 -5.53 -31.89
N GLU A 228 1.79 -5.59 -31.99
CA GLU A 228 2.72 -4.65 -31.41
C GLU A 228 2.48 -3.21 -31.86
N GLU A 229 2.26 -3.01 -33.15
CA GLU A 229 2.03 -1.66 -33.73
C GLU A 229 0.75 -1.04 -33.17
N ILE A 230 -0.34 -1.82 -33.06
CA ILE A 230 -1.61 -1.32 -32.56
C ILE A 230 -1.48 -0.87 -31.09
N GLU A 231 -0.81 -1.67 -30.27
CA GLU A 231 -0.63 -1.32 -28.87
C GLU A 231 0.38 -0.16 -28.70
N SER A 232 1.40 -0.09 -29.55
CA SER A 232 2.32 1.06 -29.61
C SER A 232 1.59 2.35 -29.98
N ASP A 233 0.73 2.33 -30.98
CA ASP A 233 -0.04 3.51 -31.42
C ASP A 233 -1.03 3.99 -30.33
N LYS A 234 -1.69 3.08 -29.64
CA LYS A 234 -2.53 3.43 -28.47
C LYS A 234 -1.72 4.15 -27.39
N GLN A 235 -0.54 3.63 -27.06
CA GLN A 235 0.34 4.26 -26.08
C GLN A 235 0.87 5.60 -26.56
N TRP A 236 1.19 5.73 -27.85
CA TRP A 236 1.60 6.99 -28.44
C TRP A 236 0.52 8.07 -28.35
N GLN A 237 -0.74 7.72 -28.61
CA GLN A 237 -1.87 8.65 -28.46
C GLN A 237 -2.04 9.13 -27.01
N LEU A 238 -1.98 8.23 -26.03
CA LEU A 238 -2.02 8.58 -24.60
C LEU A 238 -0.84 9.47 -24.20
N GLN A 239 0.37 9.15 -24.70
CA GLN A 239 1.57 9.95 -24.45
C GLN A 239 1.44 11.34 -25.04
N THR A 240 0.87 11.47 -26.26
CA THR A 240 0.65 12.77 -26.91
C THR A 240 -0.35 13.62 -26.11
N GLN A 241 -1.48 13.05 -25.69
CA GLN A 241 -2.47 13.75 -24.85
C GLN A 241 -1.85 14.23 -23.52
N PHE A 242 -1.05 13.37 -22.88
CA PHE A 242 -0.33 13.74 -21.67
C PHE A 242 0.64 14.90 -21.91
N THR A 243 1.44 14.82 -22.99
CA THR A 243 2.44 15.84 -23.37
C THR A 243 1.78 17.18 -23.68
N ASP A 244 0.69 17.17 -24.44
CA ASP A 244 -0.07 18.39 -24.79
C ASP A 244 -0.62 19.07 -23.55
N ASN A 245 -1.22 18.29 -22.63
CA ASN A 245 -1.72 18.83 -21.39
C ASN A 245 -0.59 19.35 -20.49
N GLN A 246 0.55 18.66 -20.44
CA GLN A 246 1.74 19.10 -19.72
C GLN A 246 2.26 20.44 -20.29
N MET A 247 2.24 20.61 -21.61
CA MET A 247 2.68 21.83 -22.28
C MET A 247 1.73 23.02 -21.97
N ARG A 248 0.42 22.78 -21.90
CA ARG A 248 -0.56 23.80 -21.46
C ARG A 248 -0.30 24.24 -20.02
N VAL A 249 -0.06 23.29 -19.11
CA VAL A 249 0.29 23.58 -17.72
C VAL A 249 1.56 24.43 -17.66
N ARG A 250 2.61 24.05 -18.42
CA ARG A 250 3.90 24.75 -18.44
C ARG A 250 3.79 26.17 -19.00
N LYS A 251 3.11 26.35 -20.15
CA LYS A 251 2.88 27.69 -20.72
C LYS A 251 2.17 28.61 -19.74
N THR A 252 1.12 28.12 -19.08
CA THR A 252 0.38 28.91 -18.08
C THR A 252 1.27 29.21 -16.85
N SER A 253 2.05 28.25 -16.37
CA SER A 253 3.01 28.48 -15.29
C SER A 253 4.02 29.56 -15.64
N PHE A 254 4.65 29.48 -16.81
CA PHE A 254 5.65 30.46 -17.23
C PHE A 254 5.11 31.89 -17.32
N TYR A 255 3.85 32.04 -17.76
CA TYR A 255 3.20 33.37 -17.76
C TYR A 255 3.12 33.95 -16.34
N PHE A 256 2.62 33.17 -15.36
CA PHE A 256 2.52 33.64 -13.98
C PHE A 256 3.89 33.79 -13.31
N ASP A 257 4.87 32.94 -13.64
CA ASP A 257 6.22 33.06 -13.11
C ASP A 257 6.93 34.32 -13.63
N GLY A 258 6.69 34.69 -14.89
CA GLY A 258 7.10 35.96 -15.45
C GLY A 258 6.49 37.15 -14.73
N LEU A 259 5.18 37.10 -14.47
CA LEU A 259 4.46 38.16 -13.74
C LEU A 259 4.96 38.32 -12.29
N LYS A 260 5.19 37.18 -11.60
CA LYS A 260 5.77 37.19 -10.25
C LYS A 260 7.20 37.75 -10.24
N SER A 261 8.01 37.37 -11.22
CA SER A 261 9.38 37.90 -11.37
C SER A 261 9.34 39.43 -11.62
N PHE A 262 8.43 39.90 -12.45
CA PHE A 262 8.24 41.34 -12.70
C PHE A 262 7.88 42.09 -11.42
N VAL A 263 6.88 41.61 -10.64
CA VAL A 263 6.49 42.22 -9.37
C VAL A 263 7.63 42.26 -8.36
N ARG A 264 8.39 41.16 -8.23
CA ARG A 264 9.56 41.07 -7.35
C ARG A 264 10.63 42.10 -7.76
N GLN A 265 10.97 42.16 -9.04
CA GLN A 265 12.00 43.09 -9.53
C GLN A 265 11.56 44.54 -9.40
N THR A 266 10.30 44.86 -9.72
CA THR A 266 9.75 46.18 -9.51
C THR A 266 9.79 46.58 -8.03
N GLY A 267 9.48 45.61 -7.12
CA GLY A 267 9.62 45.81 -5.70
C GLY A 267 11.05 46.14 -5.26
N THR A 268 12.03 45.40 -5.80
CA THR A 268 13.46 45.66 -5.55
C THR A 268 13.83 47.07 -6.03
N VAL A 269 13.41 47.49 -7.22
CA VAL A 269 13.66 48.83 -7.77
C VAL A 269 13.03 49.89 -6.88
N LEU A 270 11.77 49.73 -6.46
CA LEU A 270 11.11 50.68 -5.57
C LEU A 270 11.84 50.85 -4.24
N ILE A 271 12.34 49.73 -3.64
CA ILE A 271 13.12 49.80 -2.41
C ILE A 271 14.44 50.51 -2.62
N ILE A 272 15.14 50.27 -3.75
CA ILE A 272 16.38 50.96 -4.09
C ILE A 272 16.11 52.48 -4.23
N ILE A 273 15.11 52.86 -5.01
CA ILE A 273 14.77 54.28 -5.22
C ILE A 273 14.38 54.96 -3.90
N LEU A 274 13.53 54.34 -3.08
CA LEU A 274 13.10 54.87 -1.81
C LEU A 274 14.28 55.02 -0.83
N THR A 275 15.11 53.98 -0.71
CA THR A 275 16.27 54.02 0.20
C THR A 275 17.31 55.03 -0.29
N ALA A 276 17.59 55.10 -1.59
CA ALA A 276 18.49 56.12 -2.17
C ALA A 276 17.95 57.54 -1.93
N TYR A 277 16.67 57.76 -2.12
CA TYR A 277 16.03 59.06 -1.80
C TYR A 277 16.20 59.43 -0.33
N LEU A 278 15.95 58.48 0.61
CA LEU A 278 16.12 58.73 2.05
C LEU A 278 17.59 59.04 2.42
N VAL A 279 18.55 58.42 1.74
CA VAL A 279 19.98 58.74 1.92
C VAL A 279 20.31 60.13 1.38
N LEU A 280 19.78 60.54 0.21
CA LEU A 280 20.04 61.84 -0.41
C LEU A 280 19.47 63.02 0.38
N ILE A 281 18.37 62.81 1.12
CA ILE A 281 17.78 63.85 2.01
C ILE A 281 18.36 63.80 3.43
N ASP A 282 19.40 63.01 3.65
CA ASP A 282 20.09 62.81 4.94
C ASP A 282 19.13 62.40 6.08
N TYR A 283 18.18 61.48 5.76
CA TYR A 283 17.22 60.99 6.73
C TYR A 283 17.93 60.24 7.88
N PRO A 284 17.57 60.53 9.16
CA PRO A 284 18.26 59.93 10.31
C PRO A 284 18.35 58.41 10.27
N GLY A 285 19.56 57.86 10.41
CA GLY A 285 19.82 56.43 10.42
C GLY A 285 19.90 55.75 9.05
N MET A 286 19.83 56.55 7.95
CA MET A 286 20.03 56.04 6.58
C MET A 286 21.45 56.31 6.12
N SER A 287 22.05 55.32 5.44
CA SER A 287 23.41 55.33 4.90
C SER A 287 23.46 54.64 3.54
N ILE A 288 24.55 54.75 2.83
CA ILE A 288 24.75 54.05 1.55
C ILE A 288 24.67 52.53 1.77
N GLY A 289 25.22 52.02 2.89
CA GLY A 289 25.13 50.59 3.27
C GLY A 289 23.70 50.10 3.46
N LYS A 290 22.80 50.99 3.97
CA LYS A 290 21.38 50.66 4.15
C LYS A 290 20.64 50.34 2.85
N ILE A 291 21.09 50.85 1.72
CA ILE A 291 20.52 50.48 0.40
C ILE A 291 20.72 48.95 0.17
N MET A 292 21.95 48.48 0.30
CA MET A 292 22.28 47.06 0.14
C MET A 292 21.60 46.18 1.20
N TYR A 293 21.57 46.67 2.45
CA TYR A 293 20.90 46.02 3.57
C TYR A 293 19.41 45.71 3.26
N HIS A 294 18.65 46.73 2.83
CA HIS A 294 17.23 46.54 2.55
C HIS A 294 16.98 45.68 1.30
N VAL A 295 17.82 45.77 0.28
CA VAL A 295 17.75 44.88 -0.91
C VAL A 295 17.94 43.42 -0.55
N MET A 296 18.93 43.10 0.30
CA MET A 296 19.17 41.73 0.77
C MET A 296 18.02 41.24 1.66
N LEU A 297 17.56 42.03 2.59
CA LEU A 297 16.41 41.67 3.44
C LEU A 297 15.14 41.44 2.59
N PHE A 298 14.88 42.28 1.61
CA PHE A 298 13.72 42.11 0.71
C PHE A 298 13.83 40.81 -0.11
N SER A 299 15.02 40.42 -0.52
CA SER A 299 15.26 39.13 -1.16
C SER A 299 14.85 37.97 -0.23
N ASN A 300 15.20 38.05 1.06
CA ASN A 300 14.82 37.05 2.08
C ASN A 300 13.30 37.04 2.36
N VAL A 301 12.62 38.21 2.30
CA VAL A 301 11.16 38.30 2.41
C VAL A 301 10.44 37.64 1.24
N THR A 302 10.98 37.77 0.02
CA THR A 302 10.35 37.23 -1.20
C THR A 302 10.68 35.76 -1.47
N ALA A 303 11.76 35.22 -0.88
CA ALA A 303 12.20 33.84 -1.08
C ALA A 303 11.12 32.78 -0.77
N PRO A 304 10.40 32.81 0.36
CA PRO A 304 9.33 31.83 0.66
C PRO A 304 8.20 31.88 -0.37
N ILE A 305 7.89 33.08 -0.88
CA ILE A 305 6.76 33.26 -1.79
C ILE A 305 7.04 32.62 -3.15
N THR A 306 8.31 32.56 -3.58
CA THR A 306 8.70 31.82 -4.79
C THR A 306 8.52 30.30 -4.64
N GLN A 307 8.63 29.79 -3.43
CA GLN A 307 8.46 28.37 -3.09
C GLN A 307 6.99 27.97 -2.82
N LEU A 308 6.12 28.94 -2.49
CA LEU A 308 4.73 28.69 -2.09
C LEU A 308 3.98 27.82 -3.08
N GLN A 309 4.18 28.01 -4.37
CA GLN A 309 3.45 27.23 -5.37
C GLN A 309 3.87 25.76 -5.35
N ARG A 310 5.17 25.46 -5.28
CA ARG A 310 5.68 24.09 -5.18
C ARG A 310 5.11 23.40 -3.94
N ILE A 311 5.12 24.11 -2.81
CA ILE A 311 4.61 23.61 -1.53
C ILE A 311 3.09 23.36 -1.61
N PHE A 312 2.34 24.29 -2.18
CA PHE A 312 0.90 24.13 -2.36
C PHE A 312 0.55 22.91 -3.21
N ASP A 313 1.30 22.67 -4.27
CA ASP A 313 1.12 21.51 -5.13
C ASP A 313 1.41 20.21 -4.39
N GLN A 314 2.52 20.16 -3.65
CA GLN A 314 2.88 19.00 -2.83
C GLN A 314 1.85 18.73 -1.74
N MET A 315 1.31 19.77 -1.12
CA MET A 315 0.25 19.63 -0.10
C MET A 315 -1.07 19.15 -0.69
N ASN A 316 -1.45 19.60 -1.87
CA ASN A 316 -2.65 19.09 -2.55
C ASN A 316 -2.52 17.61 -2.94
N ASP A 317 -1.35 17.21 -3.46
CA ASP A 317 -1.09 15.80 -3.75
C ASP A 317 -1.11 14.97 -2.45
N ALA A 318 -0.51 15.51 -1.39
CA ALA A 318 -0.51 14.88 -0.07
C ALA A 318 -1.93 14.67 0.48
N LEU A 319 -2.83 15.64 0.33
CA LEU A 319 -4.21 15.52 0.78
C LEU A 319 -4.95 14.36 0.11
N ILE A 320 -4.74 14.16 -1.19
CA ILE A 320 -5.41 13.10 -1.95
C ILE A 320 -4.88 11.72 -1.55
N TYR A 321 -3.55 11.56 -1.47
CA TYR A 321 -2.94 10.30 -1.07
C TYR A 321 -3.21 9.96 0.40
N ALA A 322 -3.22 10.98 1.27
CA ALA A 322 -3.57 10.84 2.66
C ALA A 322 -5.04 10.41 2.85
N GLU A 323 -5.97 10.96 2.08
CA GLU A 323 -7.37 10.54 2.11
C GLU A 323 -7.49 9.04 1.79
N GLY A 324 -6.89 8.58 0.69
CA GLY A 324 -6.87 7.17 0.33
C GLY A 324 -6.17 6.27 1.37
N PHE A 325 -5.16 6.77 2.07
CA PHE A 325 -4.47 6.05 3.13
C PHE A 325 -5.33 5.94 4.41
N PHE A 326 -5.92 7.06 4.84
CA PHE A 326 -6.76 7.07 6.04
C PHE A 326 -8.08 6.32 5.84
N ASP A 327 -8.62 6.27 4.62
CA ASP A 327 -9.76 5.42 4.29
C ASP A 327 -9.46 3.93 4.52
N ILE A 328 -8.18 3.53 4.40
CA ILE A 328 -7.75 2.17 4.74
C ILE A 328 -7.53 2.06 6.25
N LEU A 329 -6.83 3.01 6.86
CA LEU A 329 -6.41 2.94 8.26
C LEU A 329 -7.58 3.08 9.25
N GLU A 330 -8.61 3.85 8.90
CA GLU A 330 -9.77 4.16 9.76
C GLU A 330 -11.02 3.35 9.36
N ALA A 331 -10.86 2.27 8.62
CA ALA A 331 -11.96 1.38 8.25
C ALA A 331 -12.32 0.40 9.40
N ASP A 332 -12.56 0.92 10.59
CA ASP A 332 -12.85 0.11 11.79
C ASP A 332 -14.09 -0.79 11.61
N ASP A 333 -15.09 -0.36 10.83
CA ASP A 333 -16.27 -1.13 10.47
C ASP A 333 -15.94 -2.38 9.62
N GLU A 334 -14.75 -2.42 9.05
CA GLU A 334 -14.24 -3.55 8.27
C GLU A 334 -13.44 -4.55 9.12
N CYS A 335 -13.23 -4.26 10.40
CA CYS A 335 -12.61 -5.21 11.31
C CYS A 335 -13.46 -6.49 11.41
N GLU A 336 -12.78 -7.61 11.47
CA GLU A 336 -13.44 -8.91 11.55
C GLU A 336 -14.19 -9.04 12.89
N PRO A 337 -15.52 -9.23 12.87
CA PRO A 337 -16.26 -9.41 14.10
C PRO A 337 -15.90 -10.74 14.73
N THR A 338 -15.48 -10.73 15.98
CA THR A 338 -15.19 -11.95 16.75
C THR A 338 -16.19 -12.08 17.90
N GLY A 339 -16.67 -13.30 18.11
CA GLY A 339 -17.41 -13.65 19.31
C GLY A 339 -16.47 -13.98 20.47
N HIS A 340 -17.04 -14.45 21.56
CA HIS A 340 -16.30 -14.77 22.79
C HIS A 340 -16.40 -16.25 23.19
N TYR A 341 -17.19 -17.05 22.46
CA TYR A 341 -17.42 -18.45 22.81
C TYR A 341 -16.20 -19.31 22.42
N ARG A 342 -15.61 -19.96 23.43
CA ARG A 342 -14.47 -20.89 23.31
C ARG A 342 -14.77 -22.14 24.13
N PRO A 343 -15.38 -23.17 23.54
CA PRO A 343 -15.61 -24.43 24.24
C PRO A 343 -14.30 -25.17 24.52
N GLN A 344 -14.30 -26.08 25.50
CA GLN A 344 -13.12 -26.88 25.79
C GLN A 344 -12.80 -27.89 24.66
N GLN A 345 -13.84 -28.38 23.97
CA GLN A 345 -13.74 -29.32 22.87
C GLN A 345 -14.84 -29.04 21.85
N VAL A 346 -14.53 -29.13 20.57
CA VAL A 346 -15.48 -29.05 19.46
C VAL A 346 -15.94 -30.46 19.12
N LYS A 347 -17.26 -30.65 18.95
CA LYS A 347 -17.87 -31.93 18.52
C LYS A 347 -18.01 -32.01 16.99
N ASP A 348 -17.66 -30.93 16.27
CA ASP A 348 -17.52 -30.83 14.81
C ASP A 348 -18.81 -30.97 13.99
N ASN A 349 -19.99 -30.69 14.58
CA ASN A 349 -21.28 -30.78 13.91
C ASN A 349 -21.73 -29.41 13.40
N PHE A 350 -21.87 -29.22 12.06
CA PHE A 350 -22.39 -28.00 11.48
C PHE A 350 -23.84 -28.14 11.03
N GLU A 351 -24.62 -27.09 11.29
CA GLU A 351 -26.01 -26.93 10.83
C GLU A 351 -26.17 -25.60 10.12
N LEU A 352 -26.53 -25.63 8.85
CA LEU A 352 -26.88 -24.46 8.04
C LEU A 352 -28.40 -24.47 7.85
N THR A 353 -29.07 -23.37 8.18
CA THR A 353 -30.53 -23.25 8.10
C THR A 353 -30.91 -21.97 7.36
N GLY A 354 -31.52 -22.12 6.19
CA GLY A 354 -32.05 -21.02 5.38
C GLY A 354 -30.99 -20.00 4.97
N VAL A 355 -29.76 -20.44 4.66
CA VAL A 355 -28.62 -19.56 4.42
C VAL A 355 -28.67 -18.94 3.04
N ASP A 356 -28.75 -17.60 2.99
CA ASP A 356 -28.54 -16.78 1.78
C ASP A 356 -27.22 -16.01 1.89
N PHE A 357 -26.53 -15.83 0.75
CA PHE A 357 -25.30 -15.04 0.73
C PHE A 357 -25.03 -14.37 -0.62
N THR A 358 -24.61 -13.09 -0.54
CA THR A 358 -24.21 -12.25 -1.68
C THR A 358 -22.80 -11.71 -1.44
N TYR A 359 -21.90 -11.87 -2.41
CA TYR A 359 -20.56 -11.29 -2.33
C TYR A 359 -20.60 -9.75 -2.42
N PRO A 360 -19.57 -9.04 -1.90
CA PRO A 360 -19.49 -7.58 -1.95
C PRO A 360 -19.56 -6.96 -3.36
N ASN A 361 -19.26 -7.73 -4.40
CA ASN A 361 -19.40 -7.34 -5.81
C ASN A 361 -20.84 -7.44 -6.35
N GLY A 362 -21.80 -7.84 -5.51
CA GLY A 362 -23.21 -8.00 -5.89
C GLY A 362 -23.58 -9.39 -6.43
N THR A 363 -22.63 -10.33 -6.52
CA THR A 363 -22.92 -11.70 -6.99
C THR A 363 -23.63 -12.49 -5.90
N LYS A 364 -24.88 -12.83 -6.12
CA LYS A 364 -25.68 -13.70 -5.22
C LYS A 364 -25.24 -15.16 -5.43
N ALA A 365 -24.60 -15.74 -4.41
CA ALA A 365 -23.90 -17.02 -4.53
C ALA A 365 -24.65 -18.19 -3.86
N LEU A 366 -25.44 -17.94 -2.83
CA LEU A 366 -26.23 -18.98 -2.14
C LEU A 366 -27.69 -18.53 -1.95
N HIS A 367 -28.62 -19.50 -2.11
CA HIS A 367 -30.04 -19.29 -2.05
C HIS A 367 -30.71 -20.34 -1.15
N HIS A 368 -31.05 -19.94 0.08
CA HIS A 368 -31.79 -20.76 1.03
C HIS A 368 -31.17 -22.16 1.22
N ILE A 369 -29.91 -22.19 1.68
CA ILE A 369 -29.18 -23.45 1.92
C ILE A 369 -29.57 -24.03 3.26
N ASP A 370 -30.08 -25.27 3.22
CA ASP A 370 -30.26 -26.16 4.39
C ASP A 370 -29.32 -27.36 4.25
N MET A 371 -28.46 -27.55 5.25
CA MET A 371 -27.42 -28.60 5.22
C MET A 371 -26.97 -28.96 6.62
N THR A 372 -26.67 -30.25 6.85
CA THR A 372 -26.04 -30.74 8.06
C THR A 372 -24.72 -31.45 7.72
N ILE A 373 -23.71 -31.26 8.55
CA ILE A 373 -22.40 -31.89 8.43
C ILE A 373 -22.14 -32.58 9.74
N ASP A 374 -22.23 -33.90 9.73
CA ASP A 374 -22.10 -34.71 10.94
C ASP A 374 -20.64 -34.88 11.36
N SER A 375 -20.42 -34.89 12.67
CA SER A 375 -19.10 -35.13 13.27
C SER A 375 -18.52 -36.48 12.84
N GLY A 376 -17.22 -36.47 12.51
CA GLY A 376 -16.46 -37.65 12.13
C GLY A 376 -16.82 -38.24 10.77
N LYS A 377 -17.67 -37.57 9.98
CA LYS A 377 -18.09 -38.02 8.64
C LYS A 377 -17.44 -37.19 7.52
N ILE A 378 -17.45 -37.78 6.33
CA ILE A 378 -16.99 -37.17 5.10
C ILE A 378 -18.20 -36.66 4.32
N THR A 379 -18.31 -35.35 4.18
CA THR A 379 -19.34 -34.69 3.39
C THR A 379 -18.75 -34.16 2.09
N ALA A 380 -19.30 -34.58 0.95
CA ALA A 380 -18.86 -34.07 -0.36
C ALA A 380 -19.86 -33.01 -0.90
N LEU A 381 -19.31 -31.91 -1.42
CA LEU A 381 -20.06 -30.89 -2.17
C LEU A 381 -19.74 -31.05 -3.64
N VAL A 382 -20.74 -31.37 -4.44
CA VAL A 382 -20.61 -31.59 -5.88
C VAL A 382 -21.49 -30.61 -6.66
N GLY A 383 -21.11 -30.27 -7.88
CA GLY A 383 -21.85 -29.31 -8.72
C GLY A 383 -20.96 -28.66 -9.76
N LEU A 384 -21.54 -28.03 -10.75
CA LEU A 384 -20.79 -27.27 -11.77
C LEU A 384 -20.03 -26.10 -11.17
N SER A 385 -19.07 -25.54 -11.93
CA SER A 385 -18.38 -24.33 -11.53
C SER A 385 -19.40 -23.20 -11.30
N GLY A 386 -19.23 -22.41 -10.24
CA GLY A 386 -20.18 -21.35 -9.86
C GLY A 386 -21.42 -21.81 -9.10
N ALA A 387 -21.56 -23.11 -8.76
CA ALA A 387 -22.71 -23.61 -7.98
C ALA A 387 -22.72 -23.18 -6.51
N GLY A 388 -21.72 -22.46 -6.00
CA GLY A 388 -21.66 -21.96 -4.63
C GLY A 388 -20.88 -22.84 -3.64
N LYS A 389 -20.22 -23.91 -4.09
CA LYS A 389 -19.50 -24.86 -3.22
C LYS A 389 -18.43 -24.21 -2.34
N SER A 390 -17.47 -23.52 -2.92
CA SER A 390 -16.39 -22.83 -2.17
C SER A 390 -16.93 -21.70 -1.30
N THR A 391 -18.09 -21.13 -1.67
CA THR A 391 -18.79 -20.12 -0.84
C THR A 391 -19.24 -20.70 0.49
N ILE A 392 -19.73 -21.96 0.51
CA ILE A 392 -20.09 -22.64 1.76
C ILE A 392 -18.85 -22.76 2.66
N LEU A 393 -17.70 -23.23 2.13
CA LEU A 393 -16.47 -23.31 2.93
C LEU A 393 -16.06 -21.94 3.50
N ASN A 394 -16.15 -20.88 2.70
CA ASN A 394 -15.82 -19.53 3.13
C ASN A 394 -16.71 -19.04 4.28
N LEU A 395 -17.99 -19.43 4.30
CA LEU A 395 -18.90 -19.12 5.40
C LEU A 395 -18.57 -19.95 6.65
N LEU A 396 -18.24 -21.23 6.49
CA LEU A 396 -17.91 -22.12 7.61
C LEU A 396 -16.62 -21.74 8.35
N VAL A 397 -15.61 -21.15 7.63
CA VAL A 397 -14.40 -20.58 8.27
C VAL A 397 -14.60 -19.13 8.73
N LYS A 398 -15.83 -18.60 8.62
CA LYS A 398 -16.16 -17.22 9.01
C LYS A 398 -15.32 -16.17 8.27
N PHE A 399 -14.98 -16.40 6.97
CA PHE A 399 -14.42 -15.35 6.09
C PHE A 399 -15.50 -14.35 5.69
N TYR A 400 -16.75 -14.82 5.62
CA TYR A 400 -17.95 -14.02 5.40
C TYR A 400 -19.04 -14.45 6.37
N ASN A 401 -20.00 -13.58 6.60
CA ASN A 401 -21.22 -13.89 7.32
C ASN A 401 -22.38 -14.05 6.33
N PRO A 402 -23.37 -14.92 6.60
CA PRO A 402 -24.56 -15.02 5.76
C PRO A 402 -25.40 -13.75 5.82
N ASP A 403 -26.10 -13.42 4.71
CA ASP A 403 -27.06 -12.31 4.66
C ASP A 403 -28.33 -12.64 5.46
N CYS A 404 -28.81 -13.88 5.31
CA CYS A 404 -29.96 -14.44 6.02
C CYS A 404 -29.68 -15.86 6.50
N GLY A 405 -30.48 -16.37 7.41
CA GLY A 405 -30.31 -17.69 7.99
C GLY A 405 -29.29 -17.74 9.12
N SER A 406 -28.93 -18.96 9.52
CA SER A 406 -27.94 -19.20 10.58
C SER A 406 -27.03 -20.37 10.24
N ILE A 407 -25.78 -20.28 10.69
CA ILE A 407 -24.79 -21.35 10.63
C ILE A 407 -24.37 -21.64 12.07
N LYS A 408 -24.59 -22.85 12.52
CA LYS A 408 -24.26 -23.29 13.86
C LYS A 408 -23.15 -24.34 13.82
N LEU A 409 -22.27 -24.29 14.81
CA LEU A 409 -21.32 -25.36 15.13
C LEU A 409 -21.66 -25.85 16.53
N ASP A 410 -21.95 -27.16 16.67
CA ASP A 410 -22.34 -27.77 17.92
C ASP A 410 -23.55 -27.08 18.61
N GLY A 411 -24.50 -26.59 17.79
CA GLY A 411 -25.70 -25.91 18.25
C GLY A 411 -25.54 -24.42 18.59
N VAL A 412 -24.31 -23.87 18.55
CA VAL A 412 -24.00 -22.45 18.80
C VAL A 412 -23.74 -21.75 17.49
N ASP A 413 -24.30 -20.55 17.30
CA ASP A 413 -24.12 -19.75 16.08
C ASP A 413 -22.62 -19.39 15.88
N LEU A 414 -22.12 -19.50 14.65
CA LEU A 414 -20.73 -19.17 14.32
C LEU A 414 -20.37 -17.70 14.64
N ARG A 415 -21.35 -16.81 14.64
CA ARG A 415 -21.15 -15.40 15.01
C ARG A 415 -20.68 -15.24 16.45
N ASP A 416 -21.10 -16.13 17.35
CA ASP A 416 -20.74 -16.10 18.77
C ASP A 416 -19.38 -16.71 19.07
N TYR A 417 -18.85 -17.54 18.15
CA TYR A 417 -17.52 -18.12 18.31
C TYR A 417 -16.41 -17.09 18.18
N ASP A 418 -15.39 -17.23 19.05
CA ASP A 418 -14.11 -16.58 18.84
C ASP A 418 -13.49 -17.06 17.53
N THR A 419 -13.17 -16.12 16.67
CA THR A 419 -12.71 -16.42 15.29
C THR A 419 -11.38 -17.15 15.28
N GLN A 420 -10.45 -16.81 16.18
CA GLN A 420 -9.16 -17.48 16.29
C GLN A 420 -9.35 -18.93 16.76
N PHE A 421 -10.13 -19.15 17.81
CA PHE A 421 -10.44 -20.48 18.31
C PHE A 421 -11.09 -21.35 17.22
N LEU A 422 -12.07 -20.81 16.49
CA LEU A 422 -12.72 -21.52 15.37
C LEU A 422 -11.69 -21.95 14.33
N ARG A 423 -10.85 -21.03 13.87
CA ARG A 423 -9.85 -21.32 12.82
C ARG A 423 -8.71 -22.19 13.31
N ASP A 424 -8.38 -22.19 14.59
CA ASP A 424 -7.39 -23.13 15.15
C ASP A 424 -7.87 -24.58 15.04
N ASN A 425 -9.19 -24.81 15.14
CA ASN A 425 -9.81 -26.13 15.02
C ASN A 425 -10.18 -26.54 13.57
N ILE A 426 -10.03 -25.64 12.59
CA ILE A 426 -10.29 -25.91 11.17
C ILE A 426 -8.99 -25.87 10.39
N GLY A 427 -8.76 -26.88 9.58
CA GLY A 427 -7.70 -26.89 8.57
C GLY A 427 -8.30 -26.78 7.16
N MET A 428 -7.66 -26.01 6.28
CA MET A 428 -8.16 -25.80 4.93
C MET A 428 -7.04 -25.99 3.90
N VAL A 429 -7.31 -26.80 2.88
CA VAL A 429 -6.50 -26.90 1.67
C VAL A 429 -7.30 -26.28 0.52
N LEU A 430 -6.76 -25.20 -0.04
CA LEU A 430 -7.40 -24.44 -1.11
C LEU A 430 -7.06 -25.02 -2.49
N GLN A 431 -7.85 -24.68 -3.49
CA GLN A 431 -7.58 -24.99 -4.89
C GLN A 431 -6.23 -24.40 -5.36
N LYS A 432 -5.96 -23.15 -4.98
CA LYS A 432 -4.65 -22.50 -5.17
C LYS A 432 -4.02 -22.24 -3.82
N ASN A 433 -2.97 -22.99 -3.51
CA ASN A 433 -2.25 -22.83 -2.25
C ASN A 433 -1.13 -21.82 -2.40
N HIS A 434 -1.09 -20.85 -1.48
CA HIS A 434 -0.03 -19.87 -1.44
C HIS A 434 1.23 -20.43 -0.79
N ILE A 435 2.36 -20.27 -1.49
CA ILE A 435 3.69 -20.57 -0.97
C ILE A 435 4.37 -19.24 -0.64
N PHE A 436 4.72 -19.07 0.63
CA PHE A 436 5.43 -17.88 1.09
C PHE A 436 6.87 -17.89 0.59
N ASP A 437 7.44 -16.69 0.40
CA ASP A 437 8.86 -16.55 0.15
C ASP A 437 9.64 -17.03 1.38
N GLY A 438 10.49 -18.05 1.17
CA GLY A 438 11.23 -18.69 2.23
C GLY A 438 11.54 -20.16 1.93
N SER A 439 12.06 -20.86 2.91
CA SER A 439 12.41 -22.27 2.80
C SER A 439 11.18 -23.19 2.81
N ILE A 440 11.36 -24.43 2.37
CA ILE A 440 10.34 -25.46 2.45
C ILE A 440 9.97 -25.73 3.91
N GLU A 441 10.96 -25.74 4.80
CA GLU A 441 10.74 -25.92 6.23
C GLU A 441 9.84 -24.83 6.81
N GLU A 442 10.17 -23.56 6.56
CA GLU A 442 9.36 -22.40 7.03
C GLU A 442 7.93 -22.49 6.52
N ASN A 443 7.75 -22.88 5.26
CA ASN A 443 6.45 -23.06 4.65
C ASN A 443 5.63 -24.17 5.31
N ILE A 444 6.20 -25.33 5.65
CA ILE A 444 5.51 -26.40 6.37
C ILE A 444 5.25 -25.98 7.82
N ARG A 445 6.23 -25.37 8.48
CA ARG A 445 6.16 -24.92 9.88
C ARG A 445 5.08 -23.84 10.11
N TYR A 446 4.65 -23.15 9.03
CA TYR A 446 3.53 -22.22 9.10
C TYR A 446 2.25 -22.85 9.68
N GLY A 447 2.04 -24.16 9.50
CA GLY A 447 0.93 -24.90 10.12
C GLY A 447 1.00 -24.95 11.65
N LYS A 448 2.22 -24.93 12.23
CA LYS A 448 2.46 -24.91 13.68
C LYS A 448 3.83 -24.26 13.97
N PRO A 449 3.89 -22.97 14.26
CA PRO A 449 5.16 -22.24 14.37
C PRO A 449 6.17 -22.79 15.38
N GLY A 450 5.72 -23.43 16.46
CA GLY A 450 6.57 -24.03 17.49
C GLY A 450 6.99 -25.49 17.20
N ALA A 451 6.73 -26.03 16.00
CA ALA A 451 7.05 -27.41 15.66
C ALA A 451 8.57 -27.67 15.56
N THR A 452 9.02 -28.84 16.00
CA THR A 452 10.40 -29.29 15.82
C THR A 452 10.66 -29.69 14.37
N ARG A 453 11.94 -29.79 13.97
CA ARG A 453 12.34 -30.30 12.65
C ARG A 453 11.78 -31.68 12.38
N GLU A 454 11.84 -32.59 13.35
CA GLU A 454 11.33 -33.95 13.25
C GLU A 454 9.82 -33.98 12.95
N GLN A 455 9.04 -33.06 13.60
CA GLN A 455 7.61 -32.93 13.34
C GLN A 455 7.32 -32.41 11.92
N VAL A 456 8.15 -31.52 11.41
CA VAL A 456 8.06 -31.00 10.04
C VAL A 456 8.35 -32.12 9.03
N GLU A 457 9.40 -32.91 9.28
CA GLU A 457 9.75 -34.07 8.44
C GLU A 457 8.68 -35.18 8.47
N ASP A 458 8.10 -35.46 9.63
CA ASP A 458 6.99 -36.42 9.75
C ASP A 458 5.76 -35.94 8.94
N ALA A 459 5.43 -34.66 9.05
CA ALA A 459 4.37 -34.04 8.24
C ALA A 459 4.66 -34.13 6.74
N ALA A 460 5.90 -33.92 6.33
CA ALA A 460 6.33 -34.06 4.93
C ALA A 460 6.25 -35.50 4.43
N ARG A 461 6.59 -36.49 5.27
CA ARG A 461 6.42 -37.95 4.94
C ARG A 461 4.95 -38.28 4.74
N LYS A 462 4.08 -37.84 5.66
CA LYS A 462 2.62 -38.08 5.56
C LYS A 462 2.00 -37.39 4.33
N ALA A 463 2.59 -36.30 3.85
CA ALA A 463 2.19 -35.62 2.62
C ALA A 463 2.87 -36.14 1.36
N TYR A 464 3.63 -37.24 1.44
CA TYR A 464 4.39 -37.88 0.34
C TYR A 464 5.30 -36.90 -0.43
N ILE A 465 5.90 -35.90 0.26
CA ILE A 465 6.83 -34.94 -0.35
C ILE A 465 8.26 -35.06 0.19
N TYR A 466 8.48 -35.78 1.29
CA TYR A 466 9.77 -35.87 1.97
C TYR A 466 10.89 -36.32 1.02
N ASP A 467 10.69 -37.45 0.28
CA ASP A 467 11.70 -38.00 -0.63
C ASP A 467 12.08 -37.09 -1.78
N GLN A 468 11.19 -36.18 -2.13
CA GLN A 468 11.46 -35.18 -3.16
C GLN A 468 12.26 -34.01 -2.56
N ILE A 469 11.96 -33.62 -1.33
CA ILE A 469 12.65 -32.52 -0.63
C ILE A 469 14.12 -32.91 -0.39
N ILE A 470 14.40 -34.11 0.10
CA ILE A 470 15.78 -34.55 0.40
C ILE A 470 16.66 -34.71 -0.85
N LYS A 471 16.08 -34.81 -2.05
CA LYS A 471 16.80 -34.82 -3.34
C LYS A 471 17.20 -33.43 -3.81
N LEU A 472 16.66 -32.37 -3.19
CA LEU A 472 17.06 -30.98 -3.51
C LEU A 472 18.44 -30.69 -2.91
N PRO A 473 19.24 -29.81 -3.52
CA PRO A 473 20.60 -29.49 -3.05
C PRO A 473 20.67 -29.08 -1.57
N ASP A 474 19.70 -28.26 -1.12
CA ASP A 474 19.64 -27.76 0.25
C ASP A 474 18.52 -28.45 1.08
N GLY A 475 17.91 -29.50 0.56
CA GLY A 475 16.85 -30.23 1.23
C GLY A 475 15.69 -29.31 1.65
N PHE A 476 15.34 -29.35 2.93
CA PHE A 476 14.27 -28.51 3.48
C PHE A 476 14.58 -27.00 3.52
N ASP A 477 15.85 -26.63 3.42
CA ASP A 477 16.28 -25.22 3.36
C ASP A 477 16.18 -24.63 1.95
N SER A 478 15.87 -25.49 0.95
CA SER A 478 15.61 -25.05 -0.43
C SER A 478 14.41 -24.09 -0.50
N LYS A 479 14.44 -23.15 -1.45
CA LYS A 479 13.34 -22.21 -1.69
C LYS A 479 12.08 -22.94 -2.15
N ALA A 480 10.98 -22.74 -1.43
CA ALA A 480 9.72 -23.43 -1.69
C ALA A 480 9.05 -23.03 -3.02
N GLN A 481 9.36 -21.85 -3.57
CA GLN A 481 8.84 -21.39 -4.87
C GLN A 481 9.40 -22.16 -6.08
N LEU A 482 10.52 -22.84 -5.92
CA LEU A 482 11.11 -23.70 -6.97
C LEU A 482 10.35 -25.01 -7.19
N LEU A 483 9.43 -25.34 -6.30
CA LEU A 483 8.61 -26.54 -6.38
C LEU A 483 7.55 -26.43 -7.48
N SER A 484 7.25 -27.55 -8.15
CA SER A 484 6.14 -27.64 -9.10
C SER A 484 4.79 -27.44 -8.39
N GLY A 485 3.74 -27.10 -9.15
CA GLY A 485 2.39 -26.90 -8.59
C GLY A 485 1.90 -28.08 -7.73
N GLY A 486 2.14 -29.33 -8.16
CA GLY A 486 1.80 -30.51 -7.38
C GLY A 486 2.61 -30.66 -6.10
N GLN A 487 3.89 -30.27 -6.12
CA GLN A 487 4.73 -30.27 -4.92
C GLN A 487 4.29 -29.19 -3.95
N GLN A 488 3.91 -27.99 -4.45
CA GLN A 488 3.36 -26.90 -3.63
C GLN A 488 2.04 -27.33 -2.97
N GLN A 489 1.20 -28.08 -3.67
CA GLN A 489 -0.03 -28.66 -3.11
C GLN A 489 0.28 -29.59 -1.93
N ARG A 490 1.30 -30.45 -2.05
CA ARG A 490 1.73 -31.33 -0.95
C ARG A 490 2.33 -30.57 0.23
N ILE A 491 2.96 -29.44 0.02
CA ILE A 491 3.36 -28.53 1.11
C ILE A 491 2.13 -28.02 1.88
N ALA A 492 1.05 -27.67 1.20
CA ALA A 492 -0.19 -27.28 1.86
C ALA A 492 -0.81 -28.41 2.67
N ILE A 493 -0.74 -29.65 2.15
CA ILE A 493 -1.19 -30.86 2.86
C ILE A 493 -0.26 -31.12 4.07
N ALA A 494 1.06 -30.94 3.94
CA ALA A 494 2.00 -31.06 5.05
C ALA A 494 1.73 -30.04 6.17
N ARG A 495 1.38 -28.78 5.82
CA ARG A 495 0.89 -27.77 6.79
C ARG A 495 -0.33 -28.29 7.57
N MET A 496 -1.26 -28.94 6.87
CA MET A 496 -2.46 -29.53 7.45
C MET A 496 -2.12 -30.65 8.43
N PHE A 497 -1.24 -31.59 8.05
CA PHE A 497 -0.78 -32.66 8.94
C PHE A 497 -0.10 -32.09 10.19
N LEU A 498 0.71 -31.06 10.05
CA LEU A 498 1.43 -30.44 11.16
C LEU A 498 0.49 -29.71 12.12
N LYS A 499 -0.54 -29.03 11.59
CA LYS A 499 -1.59 -28.34 12.36
C LYS A 499 -2.49 -29.35 13.10
N ASN A 500 -2.81 -30.48 12.46
CA ASN A 500 -3.61 -31.59 13.00
C ASN A 500 -4.99 -31.19 13.55
N PRO A 501 -5.83 -30.45 12.82
CA PRO A 501 -7.13 -29.99 13.29
C PRO A 501 -8.20 -31.10 13.24
N PRO A 502 -9.27 -31.02 14.07
CA PRO A 502 -10.39 -31.98 14.03
C PRO A 502 -11.28 -31.81 12.80
N ILE A 503 -11.40 -30.60 12.25
CA ILE A 503 -12.24 -30.27 11.08
C ILE A 503 -11.34 -29.97 9.89
N ILE A 504 -11.65 -30.55 8.72
CA ILE A 504 -10.83 -30.40 7.51
C ILE A 504 -11.71 -30.00 6.32
N PHE A 505 -11.30 -28.95 5.62
CA PHE A 505 -11.90 -28.49 4.38
C PHE A 505 -10.91 -28.67 3.23
N LEU A 506 -11.36 -29.35 2.18
CA LEU A 506 -10.59 -29.64 0.98
C LEU A 506 -11.30 -29.06 -0.24
N ASP A 507 -10.75 -28.01 -0.84
CA ASP A 507 -11.31 -27.37 -2.03
C ASP A 507 -10.48 -27.77 -3.27
N GLU A 508 -10.98 -28.72 -4.05
CA GLU A 508 -10.37 -29.29 -5.26
C GLU A 508 -8.89 -29.68 -5.07
N PRO A 509 -8.56 -30.54 -4.09
CA PRO A 509 -7.18 -30.78 -3.66
C PRO A 509 -6.30 -31.46 -4.71
N THR A 510 -6.84 -31.93 -5.84
CA THR A 510 -6.09 -32.58 -6.93
C THR A 510 -6.24 -31.85 -8.28
N ALA A 511 -6.81 -30.66 -8.29
CA ALA A 511 -6.94 -29.90 -9.53
C ALA A 511 -5.55 -29.59 -10.14
N SER A 512 -5.40 -29.80 -11.45
CA SER A 512 -4.19 -29.49 -12.22
C SER A 512 -2.96 -30.39 -11.91
N LEU A 513 -3.18 -31.62 -11.43
CA LEU A 513 -2.13 -32.59 -11.15
C LEU A 513 -2.08 -33.71 -12.18
N ASP A 514 -0.89 -34.29 -12.38
CA ASP A 514 -0.74 -35.53 -13.14
C ASP A 514 -1.33 -36.73 -12.38
N ALA A 515 -1.51 -37.86 -13.07
CA ALA A 515 -2.14 -39.05 -12.49
C ALA A 515 -1.36 -39.61 -11.29
N ILE A 516 -0.01 -39.63 -11.33
CA ILE A 516 0.84 -40.15 -10.26
C ILE A 516 0.76 -39.24 -9.03
N ALA A 517 0.83 -37.91 -9.23
CA ALA A 517 0.67 -36.95 -8.16
C ALA A 517 -0.74 -37.00 -7.53
N THR A 518 -1.77 -37.23 -8.35
CA THR A 518 -3.16 -37.36 -7.91
C THR A 518 -3.32 -38.57 -6.97
N GLU A 519 -2.74 -39.73 -7.32
CA GLU A 519 -2.79 -40.94 -6.50
C GLU A 519 -2.09 -40.73 -5.15
N GLN A 520 -0.90 -40.14 -5.14
CA GLN A 520 -0.15 -39.86 -3.90
C GLN A 520 -0.90 -38.86 -3.00
N ILE A 521 -1.52 -37.84 -3.59
CA ILE A 521 -2.34 -36.88 -2.81
C ILE A 521 -3.61 -37.53 -2.31
N LYS A 522 -4.26 -38.41 -3.09
CA LYS A 522 -5.39 -39.22 -2.61
C LYS A 522 -5.00 -40.01 -1.36
N ALA A 523 -3.89 -40.73 -1.39
CA ALA A 523 -3.39 -41.49 -0.22
C ALA A 523 -3.14 -40.57 0.99
N SER A 524 -2.58 -39.38 0.78
CA SER A 524 -2.40 -38.37 1.85
C SER A 524 -3.75 -37.91 2.42
N ILE A 525 -4.73 -37.63 1.55
CA ILE A 525 -6.07 -37.19 1.94
C ILE A 525 -6.79 -38.30 2.70
N ASP A 526 -6.71 -39.56 2.26
CA ASP A 526 -7.34 -40.67 2.93
C ASP A 526 -6.73 -40.95 4.32
N ALA A 527 -5.41 -40.71 4.47
CA ALA A 527 -4.77 -40.74 5.78
C ALA A 527 -5.24 -39.63 6.71
N ILE A 528 -5.50 -38.43 6.16
CA ILE A 528 -5.96 -37.28 6.92
C ILE A 528 -7.43 -37.38 7.34
N LYS A 529 -8.30 -38.01 6.53
CA LYS A 529 -9.73 -38.14 6.77
C LYS A 529 -10.07 -38.99 8.01
N ARG A 530 -9.21 -39.90 8.43
CA ARG A 530 -9.48 -40.85 9.52
C ARG A 530 -9.80 -40.15 10.83
N ASN A 531 -10.98 -40.43 11.41
CA ASN A 531 -11.47 -39.93 12.68
C ASN A 531 -11.61 -38.39 12.73
N ARG A 532 -11.98 -37.76 11.61
CA ARG A 532 -12.17 -36.31 11.51
C ARG A 532 -13.41 -35.97 10.71
N THR A 533 -13.94 -34.78 10.97
CA THR A 533 -15.01 -34.22 10.15
C THR A 533 -14.41 -33.57 8.90
N VAL A 534 -14.79 -34.07 7.72
CA VAL A 534 -14.21 -33.64 6.46
C VAL A 534 -15.26 -33.12 5.52
N ILE A 535 -15.02 -31.93 4.97
CA ILE A 535 -15.81 -31.41 3.85
C ILE A 535 -14.89 -31.36 2.63
N ILE A 536 -15.30 -32.03 1.55
CA ILE A 536 -14.54 -32.08 0.32
C ILE A 536 -15.34 -31.51 -0.85
N ILE A 537 -14.75 -30.60 -1.59
CA ILE A 537 -15.19 -30.16 -2.92
C ILE A 537 -14.28 -30.84 -3.93
N SER A 538 -14.81 -31.66 -4.80
CA SER A 538 -14.05 -32.28 -5.88
C SER A 538 -14.90 -32.55 -7.10
N HIS A 539 -14.27 -32.45 -8.28
CA HIS A 539 -14.80 -32.93 -9.54
C HIS A 539 -14.34 -34.37 -9.85
N SER A 540 -13.43 -34.93 -9.05
CA SER A 540 -12.94 -36.30 -9.21
C SER A 540 -13.85 -37.28 -8.49
N ILE A 541 -14.47 -38.19 -9.23
CA ILE A 541 -15.37 -39.24 -8.70
C ILE A 541 -14.65 -40.06 -7.63
N SER A 542 -13.39 -40.42 -7.86
CA SER A 542 -12.59 -41.26 -6.95
C SER A 542 -12.37 -40.64 -5.55
N GLN A 543 -12.65 -39.37 -5.38
CA GLN A 543 -12.54 -38.66 -4.09
C GLN A 543 -13.86 -38.52 -3.34
N ILE A 544 -14.98 -38.54 -4.07
CA ILE A 544 -16.32 -38.29 -3.53
C ILE A 544 -17.14 -39.56 -3.36
N ILE A 545 -16.77 -40.67 -4.05
CA ILE A 545 -17.53 -41.91 -4.01
C ILE A 545 -17.52 -42.55 -2.61
N ASP A 546 -16.45 -42.34 -1.85
CA ASP A 546 -16.29 -42.87 -0.48
C ASP A 546 -16.83 -41.90 0.59
N SER A 547 -17.62 -40.89 0.20
CA SER A 547 -18.19 -39.94 1.14
C SER A 547 -19.45 -40.50 1.80
N ASP A 548 -19.65 -40.16 3.08
CA ASP A 548 -20.86 -40.58 3.82
C ASP A 548 -22.10 -39.90 3.33
N ILE A 549 -21.98 -38.59 2.94
CA ILE A 549 -23.08 -37.77 2.44
C ILE A 549 -22.57 -36.90 1.29
N ILE A 550 -23.37 -36.83 0.23
CA ILE A 550 -23.18 -35.91 -0.88
C ILE A 550 -24.27 -34.86 -0.89
N TYR A 551 -23.87 -33.60 -1.07
CA TYR A 551 -24.78 -32.48 -1.42
C TYR A 551 -24.49 -32.07 -2.86
N ALA A 552 -25.46 -32.32 -3.76
CA ALA A 552 -25.37 -31.91 -5.16
C ALA A 552 -25.99 -30.50 -5.32
N MET A 553 -25.17 -29.56 -5.71
CA MET A 553 -25.51 -28.13 -5.81
C MET A 553 -25.67 -27.68 -7.25
N LYS A 554 -26.66 -26.83 -7.47
CA LYS A 554 -26.91 -26.15 -8.75
C LYS A 554 -27.38 -24.71 -8.48
N GLU A 555 -26.77 -23.75 -9.15
CA GLU A 555 -27.18 -22.33 -9.10
C GLU A 555 -27.39 -21.80 -7.66
N GLY A 556 -26.46 -22.10 -6.76
CA GLY A 556 -26.51 -21.64 -5.38
C GLY A 556 -27.53 -22.35 -4.48
N ARG A 557 -28.08 -23.49 -4.89
CA ARG A 557 -29.06 -24.29 -4.15
C ARG A 557 -28.60 -25.72 -3.96
N VAL A 558 -29.04 -26.38 -2.91
CA VAL A 558 -28.93 -27.83 -2.76
C VAL A 558 -30.12 -28.48 -3.49
N GLU A 559 -29.82 -29.16 -4.58
CA GLU A 559 -30.83 -29.88 -5.39
C GLU A 559 -31.09 -31.31 -4.85
N GLN A 560 -30.04 -31.96 -4.39
CA GLN A 560 -30.08 -33.32 -3.91
C GLN A 560 -29.10 -33.52 -2.75
N SER A 561 -29.48 -34.37 -1.79
CA SER A 561 -28.59 -34.80 -0.70
C SER A 561 -28.83 -36.27 -0.38
N GLY A 562 -27.80 -36.98 0.04
CA GLY A 562 -27.88 -38.36 0.45
C GLY A 562 -26.59 -39.15 0.25
N ASP A 563 -26.71 -40.47 0.42
CA ASP A 563 -25.67 -41.46 0.17
C ASP A 563 -25.34 -41.54 -1.33
N PRO A 564 -24.06 -41.70 -1.73
CA PRO A 564 -23.62 -41.75 -3.14
C PRO A 564 -24.38 -42.74 -4.01
N ASP A 565 -24.55 -43.99 -3.54
CA ASP A 565 -25.20 -45.04 -4.31
C ASP A 565 -26.67 -44.78 -4.54
N ASN A 566 -27.36 -44.29 -3.52
CA ASN A 566 -28.76 -43.92 -3.59
C ASN A 566 -28.99 -42.74 -4.53
N LEU A 567 -28.13 -41.71 -4.48
CA LEU A 567 -28.22 -40.56 -5.37
C LEU A 567 -27.96 -40.92 -6.83
N TYR A 568 -26.99 -41.81 -7.10
CA TYR A 568 -26.72 -42.27 -8.46
C TYR A 568 -27.91 -43.02 -9.06
N ARG A 569 -28.53 -43.94 -8.27
CA ARG A 569 -29.74 -44.69 -8.71
C ARG A 569 -30.96 -43.78 -8.94
N LYS A 570 -31.11 -42.75 -8.11
CA LYS A 570 -32.23 -41.80 -8.18
C LYS A 570 -32.18 -40.90 -9.44
N GLY A 571 -30.99 -40.73 -10.00
CA GLY A 571 -30.75 -39.81 -11.10
C GLY A 571 -30.67 -38.35 -10.67
N GLY A 572 -30.47 -37.43 -11.64
CA GLY A 572 -30.37 -35.98 -11.41
C GLY A 572 -28.96 -35.46 -11.41
N VAL A 573 -28.72 -34.28 -10.78
CA VAL A 573 -27.46 -33.51 -10.86
C VAL A 573 -26.22 -34.36 -10.52
N TYR A 574 -26.29 -35.17 -9.47
CA TYR A 574 -25.17 -36.03 -9.07
C TYR A 574 -24.84 -37.05 -10.16
N LYS A 575 -25.85 -37.76 -10.67
CA LYS A 575 -25.65 -38.73 -11.75
C LYS A 575 -25.09 -38.09 -13.00
N ASP A 576 -25.63 -36.94 -13.39
CA ASP A 576 -25.16 -36.22 -14.59
C ASP A 576 -23.67 -35.87 -14.48
N ILE A 577 -23.19 -35.47 -13.30
CA ILE A 577 -21.77 -35.16 -13.05
C ILE A 577 -20.94 -36.44 -13.13
N VAL A 578 -21.38 -37.52 -12.50
CA VAL A 578 -20.68 -38.81 -12.53
C VAL A 578 -20.58 -39.34 -13.95
N ASP A 579 -21.67 -39.38 -14.68
CA ASP A 579 -21.71 -39.84 -16.08
C ASP A 579 -20.87 -38.97 -17.02
N ALA A 580 -20.86 -37.64 -16.82
CA ALA A 580 -20.01 -36.73 -17.58
C ALA A 580 -18.53 -36.97 -17.31
N SER A 581 -18.15 -37.20 -16.05
CA SER A 581 -16.77 -37.49 -15.67
C SER A 581 -16.32 -38.86 -16.19
N ALA A 582 -17.16 -39.89 -16.11
CA ALA A 582 -16.89 -41.22 -16.66
C ALA A 582 -16.67 -41.17 -18.18
N ARG A 583 -17.52 -40.41 -18.91
CA ARG A 583 -17.35 -40.21 -20.36
C ARG A 583 -16.05 -39.48 -20.71
N SER A 584 -15.62 -38.53 -19.88
CA SER A 584 -14.38 -37.79 -20.13
C SER A 584 -13.13 -38.67 -19.99
N LEU A 585 -13.18 -39.72 -19.17
CA LEU A 585 -12.11 -40.72 -19.00
C LEU A 585 -12.05 -41.75 -20.14
N ASN A 586 -13.05 -41.74 -21.08
CA ASN A 586 -13.09 -42.68 -22.20
C ASN A 586 -12.91 -44.14 -21.78
N ILE A 587 -13.49 -44.53 -20.63
CA ILE A 587 -13.30 -45.84 -19.98
C ILE A 587 -13.67 -46.98 -20.92
N ASP A 588 -14.73 -46.79 -21.75
CA ASP A 588 -15.13 -47.77 -22.75
C ASP A 588 -14.06 -48.01 -23.83
N LYS A 589 -13.32 -46.96 -24.20
CA LYS A 589 -12.24 -47.06 -25.18
C LYS A 589 -10.97 -47.66 -24.57
N LEU A 590 -10.69 -47.40 -23.31
CA LEU A 590 -9.62 -48.02 -22.53
C LEU A 590 -9.89 -49.51 -22.30
N ALA A 591 -11.11 -49.89 -21.94
CA ALA A 591 -11.51 -51.30 -21.80
C ALA A 591 -11.40 -52.06 -23.14
N GLN A 592 -11.84 -51.45 -24.27
CA GLN A 592 -11.65 -52.07 -25.59
C GLN A 592 -10.19 -52.20 -26.00
N THR A 593 -9.30 -51.27 -25.59
CA THR A 593 -7.89 -51.31 -25.93
C THR A 593 -7.16 -52.37 -25.09
N LEU A 594 -7.56 -52.56 -23.85
CA LEU A 594 -7.01 -53.58 -22.95
C LEU A 594 -7.50 -55.01 -23.27
N ASP A 595 -8.74 -55.14 -23.75
CA ASP A 595 -9.28 -56.45 -24.20
C ASP A 595 -8.65 -56.91 -25.52
N THR A 596 -8.10 -56.05 -26.35
CA THR A 596 -7.44 -56.44 -27.61
C THR A 596 -6.04 -56.99 -27.43
N ASP A 597 -5.38 -56.77 -26.27
CA ASP A 597 -4.01 -57.23 -25.99
C ASP A 597 -3.95 -58.58 -25.21
N GLY A 598 -5.09 -59.23 -24.97
CA GLY A 598 -5.18 -60.65 -24.59
C GLY A 598 -4.53 -61.05 -23.22
N ASN A 599 -4.17 -60.09 -22.38
CA ASN A 599 -3.68 -60.34 -21.02
C ASN A 599 -4.63 -59.70 -20.00
N GLY A 600 -5.60 -60.52 -19.53
CA GLY A 600 -6.51 -60.12 -18.48
C GLY A 600 -5.79 -59.75 -17.20
N VAL A 601 -5.77 -58.46 -16.89
CA VAL A 601 -5.53 -57.98 -15.53
C VAL A 601 -6.91 -57.83 -14.89
N MET A 602 -7.30 -58.87 -14.10
CA MET A 602 -8.44 -58.73 -13.18
C MET A 602 -8.11 -57.63 -12.17
N PHE A 603 -8.95 -56.66 -12.12
CA PHE A 603 -9.03 -55.72 -10.99
C PHE A 603 -10.01 -56.35 -9.96
N ASP A 604 -9.48 -56.89 -8.89
CA ASP A 604 -10.21 -57.16 -7.64
C ASP A 604 -10.38 -55.91 -6.82
#